data_cce74ec059e853bad96464d5401a62fa
#
_entry.id   cce74ec059e853bad96464d5401a62fa
#
_cell.length_a   1.000
_cell.length_b   1.000
_cell.length_c   1.000
_cell.angle_alpha   90.00
_cell.angle_beta   90.00
_cell.angle_gamma   90.00
#
_symmetry.space_group_name_H-M   'P 1'
#
loop_
_entity.id
_entity.type
_entity.pdbx_description
1 polymer ?
#
loop_
_entity_poly.entity_id
_entity_poly.type
_entity_poly.pdbx_seq_one_letter_code
_entity_poly.pdbx_strand_id
1 'polypeptide(L)'
;ARQLHRELSNRHIQLIAIGGAIGTGLFLGSGQTISLTGPSLLFTYMIIGIILFAFMRALGELLLSNSKFNSFVDIANEYLGPFGGFVIGWTYWICWVVSSMSDLTAMGQYFAFWYPQVPHWLTVLFIVLILISFNLLGARLFGELEFWFSIIKVVTIVAMVIVGLVLIFLSFKTHYGHASFTNLVKHGGMFPHGPFGFLMSFQIAVYSFIGIELIGVTAGETKDPEKTIPKAINNVPIRILLFYIGGLLVIMSVIPWDNIDPDSSPFVKLFSIIGIPFAAGIVTVSYTHL
;
A
#
# COMPACT_ATOMS: atom_id res chain seq x y z
N ALA A 1 -14.09 -15.16 28.42
CA ALA A 1 -13.54 -14.55 27.21
C ALA A 1 -13.45 -13.04 27.47
N ARG A 2 -12.26 -12.47 27.43
CA ARG A 2 -12.07 -11.01 27.48
C ARG A 2 -12.73 -10.43 26.20
N GLN A 3 -13.77 -9.67 26.35
CA GLN A 3 -14.34 -8.91 25.23
C GLN A 3 -13.33 -7.83 24.84
N LEU A 4 -12.99 -7.77 23.55
CA LEU A 4 -12.18 -6.70 22.99
C LEU A 4 -12.89 -5.36 23.18
N HIS A 5 -12.17 -4.35 23.63
CA HIS A 5 -12.73 -3.00 23.75
C HIS A 5 -12.92 -2.40 22.34
N ARG A 6 -14.17 -2.09 21.98
CA ARG A 6 -14.53 -1.45 20.71
C ARG A 6 -14.19 0.06 20.75
N GLU A 7 -12.93 0.40 20.60
CA GLU A 7 -12.43 1.79 20.70
C GLU A 7 -12.27 2.48 19.34
N LEU A 8 -12.14 1.69 18.26
CA LEU A 8 -11.91 2.22 16.92
C LEU A 8 -13.21 2.79 16.32
N SER A 9 -13.19 4.07 15.98
CA SER A 9 -14.30 4.76 15.31
C SER A 9 -14.31 4.47 13.81
N ASN A 10 -15.46 4.72 13.16
CA ASN A 10 -15.61 4.57 11.70
C ASN A 10 -14.52 5.32 10.90
N ARG A 11 -14.12 6.53 11.33
CA ARG A 11 -13.05 7.31 10.68
C ARG A 11 -11.70 6.59 10.74
N HIS A 12 -11.37 5.96 11.89
CA HIS A 12 -10.14 5.19 12.06
C HIS A 12 -10.12 3.99 11.12
N ILE A 13 -11.17 3.18 11.11
CA ILE A 13 -11.27 1.98 10.25
C ILE A 13 -11.19 2.35 8.76
N GLN A 14 -11.89 3.40 8.34
CA GLN A 14 -11.85 3.85 6.93
C GLN A 14 -10.43 4.25 6.51
N LEU A 15 -9.69 4.97 7.36
CA LEU A 15 -8.35 5.43 7.03
C LEU A 15 -7.27 4.38 7.28
N ILE A 16 -7.38 3.53 8.29
CA ILE A 16 -6.52 2.36 8.48
C ILE A 16 -6.62 1.46 7.23
N ALA A 17 -7.83 1.21 6.77
CA ALA A 17 -8.04 0.43 5.56
C ALA A 17 -7.48 1.12 4.29
N ILE A 18 -7.45 2.45 4.20
CA ILE A 18 -6.82 3.19 3.10
C ILE A 18 -5.29 3.21 3.27
N GLY A 19 -4.81 3.57 4.44
CA GLY A 19 -3.40 3.75 4.75
C GLY A 19 -2.63 2.43 4.76
N GLY A 20 -3.23 1.37 5.32
CA GLY A 20 -2.63 0.04 5.34
C GLY A 20 -2.41 -0.55 3.94
N ALA A 21 -3.28 -0.21 2.97
CA ALA A 21 -3.09 -0.63 1.58
C ALA A 21 -2.01 0.18 0.84
N ILE A 22 -1.65 1.37 1.33
CA ILE A 22 -0.64 2.24 0.71
C ILE A 22 0.66 2.05 1.48
N GLY A 23 1.42 1.03 1.12
CA GLY A 23 2.66 0.63 1.80
C GLY A 23 3.88 0.65 0.88
N THR A 24 4.97 0.07 1.39
CA THR A 24 6.25 -0.08 0.67
C THR A 24 6.10 -0.85 -0.64
N GLY A 25 5.16 -1.80 -0.72
CA GLY A 25 4.85 -2.54 -1.93
C GLY A 25 4.43 -1.63 -3.09
N LEU A 26 3.60 -0.60 -2.84
CA LEU A 26 3.23 0.37 -3.87
C LEU A 26 4.38 1.36 -4.14
N PHE A 27 4.96 1.93 -3.11
CA PHE A 27 5.92 3.02 -3.27
C PHE A 27 7.29 2.56 -3.77
N LEU A 28 7.84 1.49 -3.23
CA LEU A 28 9.15 0.96 -3.61
C LEU A 28 9.01 -0.18 -4.61
N GLY A 29 8.16 -1.16 -4.32
CA GLY A 29 7.94 -2.32 -5.16
C GLY A 29 7.42 -2.00 -6.57
N SER A 30 6.77 -0.84 -6.77
CA SER A 30 6.32 -0.41 -8.08
C SER A 30 7.48 -0.11 -9.05
N GLY A 31 8.62 0.40 -8.58
CA GLY A 31 9.81 0.61 -9.41
C GLY A 31 10.27 -0.70 -10.03
N GLN A 32 10.46 -1.72 -9.21
CA GLN A 32 10.83 -3.06 -9.65
C GLN A 32 9.76 -3.68 -10.56
N THR A 33 8.50 -3.55 -10.21
CA THR A 33 7.41 -4.12 -11.01
C THR A 33 7.29 -3.45 -12.37
N ILE A 34 7.43 -2.11 -12.45
CA ILE A 34 7.44 -1.36 -13.71
C ILE A 34 8.60 -1.83 -14.60
N SER A 35 9.81 -2.00 -14.05
CA SER A 35 10.95 -2.47 -14.83
C SER A 35 10.78 -3.87 -15.40
N LEU A 36 10.04 -4.75 -14.70
CA LEU A 36 9.76 -6.12 -15.14
C LEU A 36 8.67 -6.22 -16.22
N THR A 37 7.68 -5.35 -16.20
CA THR A 37 6.48 -5.52 -17.02
C THR A 37 6.13 -4.30 -17.88
N GLY A 38 6.68 -3.13 -17.57
CA GLY A 38 6.30 -1.88 -18.23
C GLY A 38 4.86 -1.48 -17.95
N PRO A 39 4.20 -0.79 -18.90
CA PRO A 39 2.84 -0.27 -18.71
C PRO A 39 1.75 -1.32 -18.51
N SER A 40 2.00 -2.59 -18.87
CA SER A 40 1.06 -3.69 -18.62
C SER A 40 0.79 -3.92 -17.13
N LEU A 41 1.62 -3.36 -16.24
CA LEU A 41 1.38 -3.30 -14.81
C LEU A 41 0.00 -2.75 -14.44
N LEU A 42 -0.52 -1.80 -15.19
CA LEU A 42 -1.86 -1.24 -14.97
C LEU A 42 -2.94 -2.33 -15.05
N PHE A 43 -2.82 -3.25 -16.01
CA PHE A 43 -3.73 -4.40 -16.11
C PHE A 43 -3.53 -5.39 -14.96
N THR A 44 -2.29 -5.62 -14.54
CA THR A 44 -1.99 -6.48 -13.38
C THR A 44 -2.71 -5.97 -12.13
N TYR A 45 -2.58 -4.69 -11.81
CA TYR A 45 -3.26 -4.08 -10.67
C TYR A 45 -4.79 -4.09 -10.83
N MET A 46 -5.31 -3.92 -12.04
CA MET A 46 -6.74 -3.99 -12.30
C MET A 46 -7.28 -5.40 -12.02
N ILE A 47 -6.61 -6.44 -12.52
CA ILE A 47 -7.01 -7.84 -12.33
C ILE A 47 -6.95 -8.22 -10.84
N ILE A 48 -5.83 -7.93 -10.18
CA ILE A 48 -5.68 -8.20 -8.74
C ILE A 48 -6.75 -7.45 -7.96
N GLY A 49 -6.99 -6.18 -8.31
CA GLY A 49 -7.99 -5.36 -7.65
C GLY A 49 -9.41 -5.91 -7.72
N ILE A 50 -9.82 -6.42 -8.89
CA ILE A 50 -11.13 -7.05 -9.08
C ILE A 50 -11.25 -8.32 -8.23
N ILE A 51 -10.23 -9.18 -8.27
CA ILE A 51 -10.20 -10.43 -7.48
C ILE A 51 -10.24 -10.12 -6.00
N LEU A 52 -9.44 -9.15 -5.56
CA LEU A 52 -9.35 -8.76 -4.17
C LEU A 52 -10.64 -8.14 -3.66
N PHE A 53 -11.32 -7.32 -4.46
CA PHE A 53 -12.63 -6.76 -4.11
C PHE A 53 -13.67 -7.86 -3.91
N ALA A 54 -13.74 -8.86 -4.81
CA ALA A 54 -14.63 -10.00 -4.68
C ALA A 54 -14.31 -10.80 -3.40
N PHE A 55 -13.02 -11.05 -3.14
CA PHE A 55 -12.56 -11.73 -1.94
C PHE A 55 -12.94 -10.97 -0.65
N MET A 56 -12.68 -9.67 -0.60
CA MET A 56 -13.00 -8.85 0.56
C MET A 56 -14.51 -8.76 0.81
N ARG A 57 -15.30 -8.77 -0.25
CA ARG A 57 -16.77 -8.82 -0.12
C ARG A 57 -17.24 -10.12 0.50
N ALA A 58 -16.73 -11.25 0.03
CA ALA A 58 -17.03 -12.56 0.62
C ALA A 58 -16.58 -12.64 2.09
N LEU A 59 -15.39 -12.14 2.40
CA LEU A 59 -14.87 -12.07 3.77
C LEU A 59 -15.77 -11.22 4.67
N GLY A 60 -16.21 -10.06 4.19
CA GLY A 60 -17.11 -9.18 4.94
C GLY A 60 -18.46 -9.83 5.21
N GLU A 61 -19.04 -10.52 4.26
CA GLU A 61 -20.31 -11.26 4.43
C GLU A 61 -20.14 -12.40 5.47
N LEU A 62 -19.02 -13.14 5.42
CA LEU A 62 -18.72 -14.18 6.41
C LEU A 62 -18.55 -13.62 7.82
N LEU A 63 -17.80 -12.52 7.98
CA LEU A 63 -17.61 -11.87 9.28
C LEU A 63 -18.91 -11.38 9.90
N LEU A 64 -19.84 -10.88 9.08
CA LEU A 64 -21.12 -10.39 9.54
C LEU A 64 -22.18 -11.49 9.73
N SER A 65 -21.95 -12.69 9.19
CA SER A 65 -22.89 -13.81 9.28
C SER A 65 -23.03 -14.37 10.70
N ASN A 66 -22.01 -14.20 11.54
CA ASN A 66 -22.01 -14.68 12.91
C ASN A 66 -21.27 -13.71 13.84
N SER A 67 -21.99 -13.18 14.81
CA SER A 67 -21.45 -12.23 15.80
C SER A 67 -20.32 -12.77 16.69
N LYS A 68 -20.03 -14.05 16.62
CA LYS A 68 -18.90 -14.69 17.33
C LYS A 68 -17.59 -14.54 16.58
N PHE A 69 -17.62 -14.23 15.29
CA PHE A 69 -16.41 -14.04 14.50
C PHE A 69 -15.81 -12.66 14.79
N ASN A 70 -14.59 -12.64 15.29
CA ASN A 70 -13.80 -11.42 15.51
C ASN A 70 -12.73 -11.23 14.44
N SER A 71 -12.39 -12.30 13.72
CA SER A 71 -11.35 -12.31 12.67
C SER A 71 -11.62 -13.41 11.65
N PHE A 72 -10.91 -13.34 10.53
CA PHE A 72 -10.98 -14.42 9.54
C PHE A 72 -10.35 -15.74 10.05
N VAL A 73 -9.54 -15.71 11.11
CA VAL A 73 -9.01 -16.91 11.76
C VAL A 73 -10.14 -17.68 12.44
N ASP A 74 -11.09 -16.98 13.05
CA ASP A 74 -12.26 -17.63 13.66
C ASP A 74 -13.13 -18.32 12.61
N ILE A 75 -13.28 -17.68 11.43
CA ILE A 75 -13.99 -18.27 10.28
C ILE A 75 -13.28 -19.56 9.84
N ALA A 76 -11.95 -19.50 9.70
CA ALA A 76 -11.17 -20.69 9.32
C ALA A 76 -11.28 -21.81 10.35
N ASN A 77 -11.27 -21.47 11.63
CA ASN A 77 -11.44 -22.46 12.70
C ASN A 77 -12.82 -23.13 12.66
N GLU A 78 -13.88 -22.36 12.37
CA GLU A 78 -15.25 -22.88 12.29
C GLU A 78 -15.45 -23.80 11.07
N TYR A 79 -15.01 -23.37 9.88
CA TYR A 79 -15.28 -24.07 8.63
C TYR A 79 -14.25 -25.14 8.23
N LEU A 80 -12.96 -24.92 8.59
CA LEU A 80 -11.83 -25.80 8.27
C LEU A 80 -11.34 -26.60 9.48
N GLY A 81 -11.92 -26.36 10.66
CA GLY A 81 -11.54 -26.97 11.91
C GLY A 81 -10.29 -26.35 12.56
N PRO A 82 -9.90 -26.83 13.77
CA PRO A 82 -8.83 -26.23 14.57
C PRO A 82 -7.47 -26.19 13.85
N PHE A 83 -7.17 -27.18 13.01
CA PHE A 83 -5.95 -27.21 12.23
C PHE A 83 -5.93 -26.11 11.17
N GLY A 84 -7.06 -25.87 10.49
CA GLY A 84 -7.21 -24.79 9.52
C GLY A 84 -7.01 -23.42 10.16
N GLY A 85 -7.64 -23.17 11.30
CA GLY A 85 -7.45 -21.94 12.07
C GLY A 85 -6.01 -21.74 12.52
N PHE A 86 -5.36 -22.81 13.01
CA PHE A 86 -3.95 -22.77 13.39
C PHE A 86 -3.02 -22.39 12.22
N VAL A 87 -3.16 -23.08 11.09
CA VAL A 87 -2.31 -22.82 9.91
C VAL A 87 -2.50 -21.39 9.41
N ILE A 88 -3.73 -20.94 9.25
CA ILE A 88 -4.02 -19.57 8.76
C ILE A 88 -3.51 -18.53 9.75
N GLY A 89 -3.73 -18.70 11.04
CA GLY A 89 -3.24 -17.76 12.06
C GLY A 89 -1.73 -17.63 12.06
N TRP A 90 -1.00 -18.74 12.03
CA TRP A 90 0.47 -18.73 12.00
C TRP A 90 1.02 -18.19 10.68
N THR A 91 0.42 -18.57 9.54
CA THR A 91 0.83 -18.03 8.23
C THR A 91 0.66 -16.52 8.19
N TYR A 92 -0.45 -16.01 8.70
CA TYR A 92 -0.71 -14.58 8.76
C TYR A 92 0.29 -13.86 9.68
N TRP A 93 0.58 -14.41 10.85
CA TRP A 93 1.58 -13.86 11.76
C TRP A 93 2.97 -13.79 11.11
N ILE A 94 3.42 -14.89 10.47
CA ILE A 94 4.72 -14.92 9.75
C ILE A 94 4.72 -13.87 8.63
N CYS A 95 3.64 -13.76 7.86
CA CYS A 95 3.52 -12.78 6.79
C CYS A 95 3.75 -11.35 7.31
N TRP A 96 3.16 -10.99 8.44
CA TRP A 96 3.36 -9.67 9.05
C TRP A 96 4.76 -9.46 9.61
N VAL A 97 5.37 -10.48 10.19
CA VAL A 97 6.78 -10.41 10.64
C VAL A 97 7.71 -10.14 9.45
N VAL A 98 7.54 -10.88 8.35
CA VAL A 98 8.36 -10.69 7.14
C VAL A 98 8.11 -9.33 6.49
N SER A 99 6.84 -8.90 6.41
CA SER A 99 6.49 -7.55 5.91
C SER A 99 7.15 -6.46 6.75
N SER A 100 7.07 -6.56 8.08
CA SER A 100 7.71 -5.60 8.99
C SER A 100 9.23 -5.55 8.82
N MET A 101 9.89 -6.70 8.57
CA MET A 101 11.32 -6.73 8.25
C MET A 101 11.63 -6.00 6.94
N SER A 102 10.79 -6.18 5.92
CA SER A 102 10.92 -5.49 4.63
C SER A 102 10.76 -3.97 4.81
N ASP A 103 9.74 -3.55 5.55
CA ASP A 103 9.45 -2.14 5.81
C ASP A 103 10.59 -1.47 6.59
N LEU A 104 11.10 -2.11 7.65
CA LEU A 104 12.24 -1.61 8.42
C LEU A 104 13.51 -1.50 7.57
N THR A 105 13.71 -2.44 6.65
CA THR A 105 14.85 -2.39 5.71
C THR A 105 14.71 -1.20 4.76
N ALA A 106 13.52 -1.00 4.20
CA ALA A 106 13.23 0.14 3.33
C ALA A 106 13.42 1.48 4.06
N MET A 107 12.91 1.59 5.31
CA MET A 107 13.12 2.76 6.16
C MET A 107 14.60 3.09 6.36
N GLY A 108 15.41 2.06 6.63
CA GLY A 108 16.86 2.22 6.78
C GLY A 108 17.52 2.75 5.49
N GLN A 109 17.09 2.29 4.32
CA GLN A 109 17.57 2.77 3.02
C GLN A 109 17.17 4.24 2.79
N TYR A 110 15.94 4.63 3.09
CA TYR A 110 15.50 6.03 2.98
C TYR A 110 16.26 6.96 3.92
N PHE A 111 16.52 6.53 5.15
CA PHE A 111 17.30 7.32 6.10
C PHE A 111 18.75 7.48 5.64
N ALA A 112 19.34 6.45 5.06
CA ALA A 112 20.68 6.49 4.50
C ALA A 112 20.83 7.48 3.34
N PHE A 113 19.75 7.78 2.61
CA PHE A 113 19.75 8.83 1.59
C PHE A 113 20.07 10.21 2.17
N TRP A 114 19.58 10.52 3.38
CA TRP A 114 19.82 11.80 4.06
C TRP A 114 21.06 11.77 4.94
N TYR A 115 21.37 10.64 5.54
CA TYR A 115 22.46 10.44 6.49
C TYR A 115 23.29 9.20 6.17
N PRO A 116 24.08 9.20 5.07
CA PRO A 116 24.81 8.02 4.61
C PRO A 116 25.91 7.56 5.57
N GLN A 117 26.32 8.42 6.54
CA GLN A 117 27.36 8.09 7.53
C GLN A 117 26.81 7.24 8.69
N VAL A 118 25.48 7.18 8.89
CA VAL A 118 24.87 6.43 9.98
C VAL A 118 24.78 4.95 9.58
N PRO A 119 25.31 4.02 10.38
CA PRO A 119 25.19 2.59 10.09
C PRO A 119 23.71 2.18 9.99
N HIS A 120 23.38 1.44 8.97
CA HIS A 120 22.00 1.01 8.68
C HIS A 120 21.31 0.31 9.86
N TRP A 121 22.02 -0.57 10.57
CA TRP A 121 21.47 -1.28 11.74
C TRP A 121 21.10 -0.34 12.88
N LEU A 122 21.83 0.76 13.07
CA LEU A 122 21.56 1.74 14.14
C LEU A 122 20.25 2.50 13.83
N THR A 123 20.04 2.86 12.58
CA THR A 123 18.80 3.49 12.13
C THR A 123 17.60 2.55 12.34
N VAL A 124 17.71 1.30 11.91
CA VAL A 124 16.67 0.30 12.09
C VAL A 124 16.36 0.07 13.57
N LEU A 125 17.40 -0.05 14.43
CA LEU A 125 17.21 -0.20 15.88
C LEU A 125 16.46 0.99 16.48
N PHE A 126 16.83 2.21 16.11
CA PHE A 126 16.17 3.43 16.59
C PHE A 126 14.69 3.47 16.20
N ILE A 127 14.37 3.13 14.94
CA ILE A 127 12.98 3.06 14.44
C ILE A 127 12.18 2.01 15.22
N VAL A 128 12.75 0.81 15.42
CA VAL A 128 12.09 -0.26 16.19
C VAL A 128 11.78 0.19 17.63
N LEU A 129 12.70 0.87 18.27
CA LEU A 129 12.48 1.38 19.64
C LEU A 129 11.35 2.43 19.68
N ILE A 130 11.26 3.31 18.67
CA ILE A 130 10.17 4.27 18.54
C ILE A 130 8.84 3.54 18.36
N LEU A 131 8.76 2.58 17.43
CA LEU A 131 7.54 1.82 17.15
C LEU A 131 7.08 1.02 18.39
N ILE A 132 7.99 0.39 19.11
CA ILE A 132 7.67 -0.29 20.38
C ILE A 132 7.09 0.72 21.39
N SER A 133 7.72 1.89 21.51
CA SER A 133 7.25 2.94 22.41
C SER A 133 5.83 3.39 22.07
N PHE A 134 5.50 3.57 20.78
CA PHE A 134 4.15 3.91 20.34
C PHE A 134 3.14 2.79 20.61
N ASN A 135 3.53 1.54 20.40
CA ASN A 135 2.68 0.40 20.72
C ASN A 135 2.33 0.28 22.21
N LEU A 136 3.21 0.71 23.09
CA LEU A 136 2.98 0.71 24.53
C LEU A 136 1.99 1.81 25.01
N LEU A 137 1.72 2.81 24.17
CA LEU A 137 0.87 3.96 24.52
C LEU A 137 -0.64 3.68 24.43
N GLY A 138 -1.04 2.51 23.95
CA GLY A 138 -2.43 2.06 23.89
C GLY A 138 -3.12 2.26 22.54
N ALA A 139 -4.16 1.45 22.29
CA ALA A 139 -4.84 1.33 20.99
C ALA A 139 -5.47 2.65 20.46
N ARG A 140 -5.94 3.51 21.36
CA ARG A 140 -6.56 4.79 20.97
C ARG A 140 -5.53 5.75 20.37
N LEU A 141 -4.36 5.89 20.98
CA LEU A 141 -3.31 6.77 20.48
C LEU A 141 -2.70 6.23 19.21
N PHE A 142 -2.52 4.91 19.13
CA PHE A 142 -2.12 4.23 17.91
C PHE A 142 -3.10 4.53 16.75
N GLY A 143 -4.41 4.39 16.97
CA GLY A 143 -5.43 4.68 15.96
C GLY A 143 -5.43 6.16 15.50
N GLU A 144 -5.16 7.13 16.40
CA GLU A 144 -5.04 8.54 16.01
C GLU A 144 -3.77 8.81 15.20
N LEU A 145 -2.63 8.22 15.57
CA LEU A 145 -1.39 8.36 14.80
C LEU A 145 -1.54 7.76 13.40
N GLU A 146 -2.06 6.53 13.30
CA GLU A 146 -2.32 5.86 12.03
C GLU A 146 -3.28 6.68 11.14
N PHE A 147 -4.30 7.28 11.73
CA PHE A 147 -5.22 8.18 11.05
C PHE A 147 -4.48 9.37 10.40
N TRP A 148 -3.64 10.08 11.13
CA TRP A 148 -2.91 11.24 10.61
C TRP A 148 -1.88 10.85 9.56
N PHE A 149 -1.13 9.77 9.77
CA PHE A 149 -0.18 9.28 8.78
C PHE A 149 -0.88 8.80 7.50
N SER A 150 -2.03 8.15 7.62
CA SER A 150 -2.84 7.74 6.47
C SER A 150 -3.34 8.95 5.66
N ILE A 151 -3.76 10.03 6.31
CA ILE A 151 -4.15 11.27 5.62
C ILE A 151 -2.97 11.84 4.82
N ILE A 152 -1.78 11.90 5.41
CA ILE A 152 -0.59 12.42 4.73
C ILE A 152 -0.31 11.61 3.46
N LYS A 153 -0.37 10.27 3.52
CA LYS A 153 -0.19 9.38 2.37
C LYS A 153 -1.22 9.66 1.27
N VAL A 154 -2.49 9.72 1.65
CA VAL A 154 -3.60 9.97 0.72
C VAL A 154 -3.46 11.32 0.03
N VAL A 155 -3.25 12.39 0.81
CA VAL A 155 -3.09 13.75 0.27
C VAL A 155 -1.88 13.82 -0.66
N THR A 156 -0.78 13.20 -0.29
CA THR A 156 0.44 13.19 -1.10
C THR A 156 0.22 12.51 -2.45
N ILE A 157 -0.44 11.34 -2.50
CA ILE A 157 -0.70 10.65 -3.76
C ILE A 157 -1.71 11.42 -4.61
N VAL A 158 -2.78 11.95 -4.00
CA VAL A 158 -3.77 12.77 -4.72
C VAL A 158 -3.13 14.01 -5.31
N ALA A 159 -2.31 14.72 -4.54
CA ALA A 159 -1.56 15.87 -5.02
C ALA A 159 -0.63 15.48 -6.19
N MET A 160 0.08 14.37 -6.07
CA MET A 160 0.94 13.84 -7.13
C MET A 160 0.15 13.53 -8.41
N VAL A 161 -1.00 12.88 -8.30
CA VAL A 161 -1.86 12.58 -9.45
C VAL A 161 -2.34 13.86 -10.12
N ILE A 162 -2.80 14.85 -9.35
CA ILE A 162 -3.25 16.14 -9.87
C ILE A 162 -2.10 16.86 -10.59
N VAL A 163 -0.96 16.99 -9.95
CA VAL A 163 0.21 17.67 -10.53
C VAL A 163 0.70 16.94 -11.78
N GLY A 164 0.78 15.62 -11.74
CA GLY A 164 1.18 14.83 -12.89
C GLY A 164 0.21 14.96 -14.07
N LEU A 165 -1.09 14.99 -13.83
CA LEU A 165 -2.09 15.29 -14.88
C LEU A 165 -1.88 16.67 -15.49
N VAL A 166 -1.62 17.70 -14.65
CA VAL A 166 -1.31 19.05 -15.13
C VAL A 166 -0.06 19.02 -16.03
N LEU A 167 1.00 18.32 -15.64
CA LEU A 167 2.22 18.19 -16.46
C LEU A 167 1.94 17.51 -17.80
N ILE A 168 1.07 16.49 -17.83
CA ILE A 168 0.68 15.78 -19.04
C ILE A 168 -0.12 16.71 -19.96
N PHE A 169 -1.14 17.42 -19.44
CA PHE A 169 -1.97 18.33 -20.23
C PHE A 169 -1.18 19.53 -20.78
N LEU A 170 -0.17 20.00 -20.04
CA LEU A 170 0.73 21.06 -20.49
C LEU A 170 1.83 20.56 -21.41
N SER A 171 1.91 19.24 -21.66
CA SER A 171 3.03 18.59 -22.37
C SER A 171 4.40 19.06 -21.84
N PHE A 172 4.52 19.17 -20.52
CA PHE A 172 5.69 19.74 -19.87
C PHE A 172 6.95 18.96 -20.25
N LYS A 173 8.01 19.70 -20.59
CA LYS A 173 9.30 19.12 -20.97
C LYS A 173 10.06 18.74 -19.72
N THR A 174 10.22 17.46 -19.50
CA THR A 174 11.06 16.89 -18.45
C THR A 174 12.44 16.54 -18.98
N HIS A 175 13.33 16.11 -18.11
CA HIS A 175 14.64 15.55 -18.53
C HIS A 175 14.49 14.30 -19.43
N TYR A 176 13.37 13.58 -19.32
CA TYR A 176 13.07 12.35 -20.07
C TYR A 176 12.23 12.59 -21.36
N GLY A 177 11.94 13.84 -21.71
CA GLY A 177 11.09 14.21 -22.82
C GLY A 177 9.80 14.91 -22.40
N HIS A 178 8.81 14.95 -23.30
CA HIS A 178 7.53 15.58 -22.98
C HIS A 178 6.61 14.62 -22.21
N ALA A 179 6.01 15.10 -21.13
CA ALA A 179 5.00 14.36 -20.38
C ALA A 179 3.76 14.13 -21.28
N SER A 180 3.41 12.88 -21.50
CA SER A 180 2.31 12.50 -22.38
C SER A 180 1.85 11.08 -22.13
N PHE A 181 0.56 10.80 -22.27
CA PHE A 181 0.03 9.42 -22.25
C PHE A 181 0.63 8.54 -23.36
N THR A 182 1.16 9.13 -24.44
CA THR A 182 1.83 8.37 -25.50
C THR A 182 3.10 7.67 -25.01
N ASN A 183 3.69 8.10 -23.89
CA ASN A 183 4.86 7.45 -23.29
C ASN A 183 4.56 6.01 -22.83
N LEU A 184 3.26 5.70 -22.56
CA LEU A 184 2.83 4.34 -22.21
C LEU A 184 2.99 3.34 -23.39
N VAL A 185 2.98 3.83 -24.64
CA VAL A 185 3.01 2.94 -25.82
C VAL A 185 4.24 3.15 -26.70
N LYS A 186 4.97 4.26 -26.57
CA LYS A 186 6.12 4.58 -27.43
C LYS A 186 7.35 3.70 -27.18
N HIS A 187 7.52 3.16 -25.97
CA HIS A 187 8.70 2.44 -25.54
C HIS A 187 8.45 0.91 -25.53
N GLY A 188 8.10 0.32 -26.67
CA GLY A 188 7.84 -1.12 -26.81
C GLY A 188 6.37 -1.54 -26.61
N GLY A 189 5.43 -0.57 -26.61
CA GLY A 189 3.99 -0.84 -26.46
C GLY A 189 3.57 -1.08 -25.01
N MET A 190 2.33 -1.57 -24.83
CA MET A 190 1.78 -1.86 -23.51
C MET A 190 2.40 -3.09 -22.84
N PHE A 191 2.95 -4.02 -23.60
CA PHE A 191 3.55 -5.28 -23.14
C PHE A 191 4.99 -5.43 -23.64
N PRO A 192 5.94 -4.55 -23.22
CA PRO A 192 7.29 -4.54 -23.76
C PRO A 192 8.07 -5.83 -23.47
N HIS A 193 7.77 -6.50 -22.35
CA HIS A 193 8.39 -7.78 -21.96
C HIS A 193 7.49 -8.99 -22.23
N GLY A 194 6.45 -8.81 -23.06
CA GLY A 194 5.54 -9.89 -23.47
C GLY A 194 4.73 -10.51 -22.33
N PRO A 195 4.08 -11.66 -22.59
CA PRO A 195 3.23 -12.34 -21.60
C PRO A 195 3.97 -12.79 -20.34
N PHE A 196 5.24 -13.16 -20.47
CA PHE A 196 6.03 -13.65 -19.36
C PHE A 196 6.32 -12.54 -18.33
N GLY A 197 6.77 -11.35 -18.79
CA GLY A 197 6.96 -10.19 -17.91
C GLY A 197 5.66 -9.77 -17.22
N PHE A 198 4.54 -9.80 -17.95
CA PHE A 198 3.22 -9.54 -17.39
C PHE A 198 2.85 -10.52 -16.27
N LEU A 199 3.05 -11.84 -16.47
CA LEU A 199 2.77 -12.83 -15.42
C LEU A 199 3.68 -12.69 -14.21
N MET A 200 4.97 -12.40 -14.41
CA MET A 200 5.91 -12.21 -13.32
C MET A 200 5.56 -11.01 -12.44
N SER A 201 4.92 -9.98 -12.99
CA SER A 201 4.51 -8.80 -12.24
C SER A 201 3.49 -9.10 -11.13
N PHE A 202 2.67 -10.15 -11.28
CA PHE A 202 1.65 -10.49 -10.28
C PHE A 202 2.25 -10.81 -8.91
N GLN A 203 3.42 -11.45 -8.89
CA GLN A 203 4.10 -11.81 -7.64
C GLN A 203 4.38 -10.58 -6.77
N ILE A 204 4.95 -9.53 -7.37
CA ILE A 204 5.31 -8.30 -6.65
C ILE A 204 4.06 -7.42 -6.45
N ALA A 205 3.18 -7.37 -7.46
CA ALA A 205 1.97 -6.54 -7.39
C ALA A 205 1.00 -7.00 -6.28
N VAL A 206 0.88 -8.30 -6.02
CA VAL A 206 0.07 -8.82 -4.90
C VAL A 206 0.59 -8.29 -3.56
N TYR A 207 1.91 -8.20 -3.38
CA TYR A 207 2.51 -7.65 -2.17
C TYR A 207 2.07 -6.21 -1.91
N SER A 208 1.83 -5.42 -2.96
CA SER A 208 1.36 -4.04 -2.83
C SER A 208 -0.04 -3.90 -2.21
N PHE A 209 -0.80 -4.98 -2.12
CA PHE A 209 -2.16 -4.99 -1.55
C PHE A 209 -2.22 -5.57 -0.12
N ILE A 210 -1.09 -5.97 0.45
CA ILE A 210 -1.03 -6.40 1.87
C ILE A 210 -1.50 -5.23 2.74
N GLY A 211 -2.35 -5.54 3.73
CA GLY A 211 -2.97 -4.57 4.63
C GLY A 211 -4.46 -4.33 4.34
N ILE A 212 -4.97 -4.64 3.15
CA ILE A 212 -6.42 -4.56 2.87
C ILE A 212 -7.22 -5.49 3.79
N GLU A 213 -6.68 -6.67 4.09
CA GLU A 213 -7.27 -7.68 4.96
C GLU A 213 -7.37 -7.24 6.43
N LEU A 214 -6.71 -6.14 6.83
CA LEU A 214 -6.83 -5.57 8.18
C LEU A 214 -8.29 -5.26 8.55
N ILE A 215 -9.13 -4.94 7.56
CA ILE A 215 -10.58 -4.81 7.76
C ILE A 215 -11.16 -6.08 8.41
N GLY A 216 -10.66 -7.25 8.01
CA GLY A 216 -11.11 -8.54 8.54
C GLY A 216 -10.59 -8.86 9.94
N VAL A 217 -9.42 -8.35 10.31
CA VAL A 217 -8.82 -8.54 11.64
C VAL A 217 -9.38 -7.56 12.66
N THR A 218 -9.61 -6.32 12.24
CA THR A 218 -10.11 -5.26 13.12
C THR A 218 -11.63 -5.30 13.31
N ALA A 219 -12.32 -6.28 12.73
CA ALA A 219 -13.77 -6.42 12.84
C ALA A 219 -14.25 -6.50 14.29
N GLY A 220 -13.53 -7.25 15.16
CA GLY A 220 -13.84 -7.40 16.58
C GLY A 220 -13.67 -6.12 17.42
N GLU A 221 -12.85 -5.17 16.96
CA GLU A 221 -12.59 -3.89 17.62
C GLU A 221 -13.38 -2.72 17.02
N THR A 222 -14.15 -3.00 15.97
CA THR A 222 -14.91 -2.00 15.20
C THR A 222 -16.23 -1.65 15.90
N LYS A 223 -16.52 -0.36 16.03
CA LYS A 223 -17.85 0.13 16.39
C LYS A 223 -18.79 -0.03 15.21
N ASP A 224 -20.00 -0.55 15.45
CA ASP A 224 -21.01 -0.79 14.43
C ASP A 224 -20.49 -1.54 13.19
N PRO A 225 -19.99 -2.79 13.34
CA PRO A 225 -19.35 -3.53 12.25
C PRO A 225 -20.27 -3.74 11.04
N GLU A 226 -21.58 -3.93 11.27
CA GLU A 226 -22.58 -4.09 10.21
C GLU A 226 -22.65 -2.91 9.22
N LYS A 227 -22.33 -1.69 9.68
CA LYS A 227 -22.30 -0.49 8.83
C LYS A 227 -20.90 -0.15 8.35
N THR A 228 -19.90 -0.38 9.19
CA THR A 228 -18.52 0.07 8.95
C THR A 228 -17.80 -0.84 7.97
N ILE A 229 -17.90 -2.16 8.13
CA ILE A 229 -17.23 -3.15 7.29
C ILE A 229 -17.68 -3.06 5.83
N PRO A 230 -18.99 -3.10 5.48
CA PRO A 230 -19.41 -2.96 4.09
C PRO A 230 -18.97 -1.65 3.45
N LYS A 231 -19.01 -0.55 4.20
CA LYS A 231 -18.56 0.75 3.68
C LYS A 231 -17.06 0.77 3.40
N ALA A 232 -16.25 0.16 4.27
CA ALA A 232 -14.80 0.05 4.06
C ALA A 232 -14.48 -0.79 2.81
N ILE A 233 -15.16 -1.93 2.63
CA ILE A 233 -14.99 -2.82 1.48
C ILE A 233 -15.43 -2.15 0.18
N ASN A 234 -16.58 -1.49 0.16
CA ASN A 234 -17.11 -0.81 -1.03
C ASN A 234 -16.22 0.35 -1.52
N ASN A 235 -15.36 0.89 -0.67
CA ASN A 235 -14.38 1.90 -1.04
C ASN A 235 -13.10 1.31 -1.66
N VAL A 236 -12.88 -0.01 -1.60
CA VAL A 236 -11.67 -0.66 -2.14
C VAL A 236 -11.46 -0.39 -3.64
N PRO A 237 -12.48 -0.51 -4.53
CA PRO A 237 -12.30 -0.23 -5.96
C PRO A 237 -11.83 1.21 -6.24
N ILE A 238 -12.39 2.20 -5.54
CA ILE A 238 -12.02 3.60 -5.71
C ILE A 238 -10.55 3.81 -5.33
N ARG A 239 -10.09 3.16 -4.26
CA ARG A 239 -8.69 3.21 -3.82
C ARG A 239 -7.75 2.63 -4.88
N ILE A 240 -8.10 1.46 -5.42
CA ILE A 240 -7.30 0.80 -6.45
C ILE A 240 -7.21 1.68 -7.69
N LEU A 241 -8.33 2.21 -8.17
CA LEU A 241 -8.36 3.09 -9.33
C LEU A 241 -7.52 4.36 -9.12
N LEU A 242 -7.65 5.01 -7.97
CA LEU A 242 -6.99 6.30 -7.73
C LEU A 242 -5.51 6.14 -7.39
N PHE A 243 -5.18 5.29 -6.41
CA PHE A 243 -3.83 5.23 -5.85
C PHE A 243 -2.90 4.32 -6.64
N TYR A 244 -3.39 3.17 -7.12
CA TYR A 244 -2.57 2.21 -7.86
C TYR A 244 -2.57 2.53 -9.35
N ILE A 245 -3.72 2.46 -9.98
CA ILE A 245 -3.81 2.66 -11.44
C ILE A 245 -3.56 4.12 -11.79
N GLY A 246 -4.23 5.07 -11.15
CA GLY A 246 -4.07 6.50 -11.41
C GLY A 246 -2.68 7.01 -11.11
N GLY A 247 -2.10 6.64 -9.96
CA GLY A 247 -0.73 7.01 -9.59
C GLY A 247 0.31 6.50 -10.57
N LEU A 248 0.27 5.21 -10.90
CA LEU A 248 1.24 4.60 -11.82
C LEU A 248 1.07 5.04 -13.26
N LEU A 249 -0.18 5.24 -13.71
CA LEU A 249 -0.48 5.78 -15.03
C LEU A 249 0.17 7.15 -15.21
N VAL A 250 0.02 8.03 -14.21
CA VAL A 250 0.61 9.36 -14.23
C VAL A 250 2.13 9.29 -14.20
N ILE A 251 2.70 8.47 -13.33
CA ILE A 251 4.16 8.31 -13.23
C ILE A 251 4.75 7.88 -14.58
N MET A 252 4.23 6.80 -15.19
CA MET A 252 4.74 6.28 -16.47
C MET A 252 4.43 7.20 -17.66
N SER A 253 3.48 8.11 -17.53
CA SER A 253 3.20 9.14 -18.54
C SER A 253 4.18 10.32 -18.47
N VAL A 254 4.73 10.60 -17.29
CA VAL A 254 5.72 11.67 -17.07
C VAL A 254 7.14 11.14 -17.23
N ILE A 255 7.41 9.95 -16.71
CA ILE A 255 8.70 9.25 -16.79
C ILE A 255 8.46 7.98 -17.59
N PRO A 256 9.01 7.84 -18.81
CA PRO A 256 8.93 6.59 -19.54
C PRO A 256 9.40 5.41 -18.71
N TRP A 257 8.72 4.29 -18.80
CA TRP A 257 8.93 3.13 -17.93
C TRP A 257 10.38 2.59 -17.94
N ASP A 258 11.05 2.68 -19.09
CA ASP A 258 12.44 2.27 -19.30
C ASP A 258 13.49 3.18 -18.62
N ASN A 259 13.05 4.33 -18.12
CA ASN A 259 13.87 5.27 -17.34
C ASN A 259 13.57 5.20 -15.82
N ILE A 260 12.74 4.26 -15.40
CA ILE A 260 12.45 4.04 -13.99
C ILE A 260 13.45 3.04 -13.43
N ASP A 261 14.18 3.48 -12.40
CA ASP A 261 15.15 2.66 -11.69
C ASP A 261 14.40 1.67 -10.78
N PRO A 262 14.64 0.34 -10.91
CA PRO A 262 13.99 -0.67 -10.08
C PRO A 262 14.28 -0.53 -8.59
N ASP A 263 15.41 0.04 -8.21
CA ASP A 263 15.84 0.17 -6.81
C ASP A 263 15.40 1.50 -6.16
N SER A 264 14.68 2.34 -6.89
CA SER A 264 14.20 3.63 -6.41
C SER A 264 12.68 3.75 -6.47
N SER A 265 12.11 4.56 -5.58
CA SER A 265 10.68 4.87 -5.63
C SER A 265 10.34 5.79 -6.81
N PRO A 266 9.52 5.36 -7.77
CA PRO A 266 9.11 6.21 -8.88
C PRO A 266 8.25 7.40 -8.42
N PHE A 267 7.59 7.29 -7.28
CA PHE A 267 6.84 8.37 -6.64
C PHE A 267 7.78 9.50 -6.20
N VAL A 268 8.87 9.16 -5.50
CA VAL A 268 9.89 10.13 -5.06
C VAL A 268 10.53 10.80 -6.27
N LYS A 269 10.83 10.03 -7.33
CA LYS A 269 11.42 10.53 -8.56
C LYS A 269 10.52 11.56 -9.27
N LEU A 270 9.22 11.33 -9.31
CA LEU A 270 8.27 12.29 -9.89
C LEU A 270 8.28 13.61 -9.13
N PHE A 271 8.26 13.59 -7.80
CA PHE A 271 8.34 14.81 -6.99
C PHE A 271 9.65 15.58 -7.17
N SER A 272 10.77 14.89 -7.37
CA SER A 272 12.05 15.54 -7.65
C SER A 272 12.08 16.28 -8.98
N ILE A 273 11.37 15.77 -10.01
CA ILE A 273 11.24 16.41 -11.33
C ILE A 273 10.47 17.74 -11.24
N ILE A 274 9.48 17.80 -10.35
CA ILE A 274 8.65 19.00 -10.16
C ILE A 274 9.41 20.10 -9.40
N GLY A 275 10.61 19.82 -8.89
CA GLY A 275 11.43 20.79 -8.15
C GLY A 275 10.94 21.04 -6.72
N ILE A 276 10.23 20.09 -6.13
CA ILE A 276 9.78 20.13 -4.73
C ILE A 276 10.52 19.04 -3.92
N PRO A 277 11.79 19.26 -3.57
CA PRO A 277 12.59 18.28 -2.81
C PRO A 277 11.96 17.94 -1.45
N PHE A 278 11.24 18.92 -0.86
CA PHE A 278 10.53 18.73 0.39
C PHE A 278 9.37 17.74 0.28
N ALA A 279 8.69 17.66 -0.87
CA ALA A 279 7.64 16.67 -1.11
C ALA A 279 8.21 15.23 -1.19
N ALA A 280 9.42 15.05 -1.72
CA ALA A 280 10.13 13.79 -1.65
C ALA A 280 10.38 13.37 -0.20
N GLY A 281 10.73 14.31 0.68
CA GLY A 281 10.86 14.08 2.12
C GLY A 281 9.54 13.70 2.80
N ILE A 282 8.42 14.38 2.48
CA ILE A 282 7.09 14.04 3.00
C ILE A 282 6.70 12.62 2.59
N VAL A 283 6.93 12.26 1.34
CA VAL A 283 6.69 10.91 0.84
C VAL A 283 7.52 9.92 1.65
N THR A 284 8.82 10.17 1.85
CA THR A 284 9.71 9.34 2.65
C THR A 284 9.21 9.17 4.08
N VAL A 285 8.83 10.26 4.76
CA VAL A 285 8.28 10.22 6.12
C VAL A 285 6.94 9.48 6.16
N SER A 286 6.13 9.60 5.12
CA SER A 286 4.81 8.97 5.03
C SER A 286 4.85 7.45 5.05
N TYR A 287 5.92 6.80 4.57
CA TYR A 287 6.03 5.33 4.66
C TYR A 287 6.75 4.85 5.92
N THR A 288 7.50 5.72 6.60
CA THR A 288 8.25 5.33 7.80
C THR A 288 7.35 5.04 9.01
N HIS A 289 6.04 5.22 8.86
CA HIS A 289 5.07 5.06 9.95
C HIS A 289 3.98 4.02 9.63
N LEU A 290 4.39 2.91 8.99
CA LEU A 290 3.54 1.72 8.80
C LEU A 290 3.58 0.78 9.99
#